data_d079dbf948942870a6aced27eee502d3
#
_entry.id   d079dbf948942870a6aced27eee502d3
#
_cell.length_a   1.000
_cell.length_b   1.000
_cell.length_c   1.000
_cell.angle_alpha   90.00
_cell.angle_beta   90.00
_cell.angle_gamma   90.00
#
_symmetry.space_group_name_H-M   'P 1'
#
loop_
_entity.id
_entity.type
_entity.pdbx_description
1 polymer ?
#
loop_
_entity_poly.entity_id
_entity_poly.type
_entity_poly.pdbx_seq_one_letter_code
_entity_poly.pdbx_strand_id
1 'polypeptide(L)'
;SGCTNMKPEQFANQKPALALEEYFQGQTRAYGIVEDRFGNVRRTFTVDIKGEWDGKVLILTEDFVWNDGELEQRIWRLTRDGPTPNDWTGTTADAIGPAKGRVSGNAYNMVYDFNLKMDGSRTKVRFDDWMFLM
;
A
#
# COMPACT_ATOMS: atom_id res chain seq x y z
N SER A 1 -7.30 6.25 -15.72
CA SER A 1 -7.21 5.27 -16.78
C SER A 1 -6.10 4.29 -16.50
N GLY A 2 -6.27 3.07 -16.95
CA GLY A 2 -5.27 2.03 -16.79
C GLY A 2 -3.98 2.28 -17.57
N CYS A 3 -3.95 3.34 -18.34
CA CYS A 3 -2.79 3.70 -19.14
C CYS A 3 -1.86 4.69 -18.44
N THR A 4 -2.16 5.06 -17.21
CA THR A 4 -1.32 6.00 -16.48
C THR A 4 -0.08 5.28 -15.98
N ASN A 5 1.06 5.64 -16.49
CA ASN A 5 2.34 5.08 -16.08
C ASN A 5 3.01 6.02 -15.09
N MET A 6 2.38 6.18 -13.91
CA MET A 6 3.00 6.96 -12.85
C MET A 6 4.24 6.23 -12.32
N LYS A 7 5.26 7.01 -12.04
CA LYS A 7 6.51 6.52 -11.45
C LYS A 7 6.86 7.38 -10.23
N PRO A 8 7.42 6.77 -9.17
CA PRO A 8 7.76 7.52 -7.95
C PRO A 8 8.64 8.73 -8.20
N GLU A 9 9.57 8.63 -9.14
CA GLU A 9 10.54 9.69 -9.42
C GLU A 9 9.89 11.00 -9.85
N GLN A 10 8.67 10.93 -10.39
CA GLN A 10 7.92 12.13 -10.80
C GLN A 10 7.58 13.04 -9.61
N PHE A 11 7.60 12.49 -8.40
CA PHE A 11 7.21 13.21 -7.19
C PHE A 11 8.40 13.61 -6.31
N ALA A 12 9.64 13.39 -6.78
CA ALA A 12 10.84 13.56 -5.97
C ALA A 12 10.97 14.94 -5.33
N ASN A 13 10.48 15.98 -5.99
CA ASN A 13 10.57 17.35 -5.49
C ASN A 13 9.29 17.85 -4.82
N GLN A 14 8.28 17.00 -4.70
CA GLN A 14 7.04 17.38 -4.05
C GLN A 14 7.20 17.41 -2.54
N LYS A 15 6.51 18.36 -1.93
CA LYS A 15 6.57 18.57 -0.48
C LYS A 15 5.17 18.51 0.12
N PRO A 16 5.05 18.21 1.40
CA PRO A 16 6.11 17.84 2.35
C PRO A 16 6.74 16.49 2.02
N ALA A 17 8.01 16.30 2.39
CA ALA A 17 8.70 15.03 2.16
C ALA A 17 8.11 13.93 3.05
N LEU A 18 7.89 12.76 2.47
CA LEU A 18 7.29 11.63 3.18
C LEU A 18 8.38 10.76 3.81
N ALA A 19 8.25 10.52 5.10
CA ALA A 19 9.01 9.49 5.81
C ALA A 19 8.01 8.46 6.35
N LEU A 20 8.04 7.24 5.83
CA LEU A 20 7.05 6.22 6.18
C LEU A 20 7.00 5.95 7.67
N GLU A 21 8.17 5.80 8.30
CA GLU A 21 8.27 5.48 9.71
C GLU A 21 7.69 6.58 10.61
N GLU A 22 7.69 7.82 10.14
CA GLU A 22 7.10 8.94 10.88
C GLU A 22 5.61 9.07 10.60
N TYR A 23 5.22 8.94 9.33
CA TYR A 23 3.84 9.13 8.91
C TYR A 23 2.91 8.08 9.53
N PHE A 24 3.32 6.82 9.52
CA PHE A 24 2.50 5.73 10.01
C PHE A 24 2.64 5.43 11.50
N GLN A 25 3.45 6.18 12.20
CA GLN A 25 3.54 6.02 13.65
C GLN A 25 2.25 6.54 14.28
N GLY A 26 1.49 5.65 14.94
CA GLY A 26 0.19 5.98 15.50
C GLY A 26 -0.96 5.48 14.63
N GLN A 27 -2.03 6.24 14.55
CA GLN A 27 -3.25 5.84 13.84
C GLN A 27 -3.53 6.75 12.65
N THR A 28 -3.88 6.13 11.53
CA THR A 28 -4.18 6.81 10.28
C THR A 28 -5.41 6.15 9.65
N ARG A 29 -6.23 6.92 8.97
CA ARG A 29 -7.34 6.39 8.17
C ARG A 29 -7.10 6.70 6.71
N ALA A 30 -7.32 5.71 5.86
CA ALA A 30 -7.22 5.84 4.42
C ALA A 30 -8.49 5.35 3.74
N TYR A 31 -8.64 5.74 2.50
CA TYR A 31 -9.76 5.37 1.65
C TYR A 31 -9.20 4.87 0.33
N GLY A 32 -9.75 3.80 -0.21
CA GLY A 32 -9.23 3.24 -1.43
C GLY A 32 -10.29 2.62 -2.33
N ILE A 33 -9.85 2.38 -3.55
CA ILE A 33 -10.66 1.72 -4.56
C ILE A 33 -9.86 0.57 -5.18
N VAL A 34 -10.57 -0.47 -5.60
CA VAL A 34 -10.00 -1.54 -6.41
C VAL A 34 -10.61 -1.43 -7.78
N GLU A 35 -9.78 -1.23 -8.79
CA GLU A 35 -10.19 -1.16 -10.18
C GLU A 35 -9.73 -2.42 -10.92
N ASP A 36 -10.50 -2.82 -11.94
CA ASP A 36 -10.03 -3.83 -12.86
C ASP A 36 -9.08 -3.21 -13.90
N ARG A 37 -8.51 -4.05 -14.77
CA ARG A 37 -7.56 -3.59 -15.79
C ARG A 37 -8.17 -2.65 -16.83
N PHE A 38 -9.50 -2.51 -16.84
CA PHE A 38 -10.21 -1.62 -17.74
C PHE A 38 -10.60 -0.30 -17.07
N GLY A 39 -10.18 -0.09 -15.82
CA GLY A 39 -10.47 1.12 -15.07
C GLY A 39 -11.84 1.14 -14.39
N ASN A 40 -12.58 0.03 -14.41
CA ASN A 40 -13.86 -0.05 -13.73
C ASN A 40 -13.65 -0.28 -12.24
N VAL A 41 -14.33 0.54 -11.41
CA VAL A 41 -14.27 0.36 -9.96
C VAL A 41 -15.04 -0.92 -9.59
N ARG A 42 -14.35 -1.86 -8.94
CA ARG A 42 -14.93 -3.14 -8.54
C ARG A 42 -15.34 -3.15 -7.08
N ARG A 43 -14.53 -2.52 -6.23
CA ARG A 43 -14.80 -2.43 -4.79
C ARG A 43 -14.18 -1.15 -4.24
N THR A 44 -14.76 -0.63 -3.18
CA THR A 44 -14.17 0.46 -2.42
C THR A 44 -14.01 0.05 -0.97
N PHE A 45 -13.14 0.72 -0.24
CA PHE A 45 -12.91 0.41 1.16
C PHE A 45 -12.45 1.63 1.93
N THR A 46 -12.68 1.58 3.24
CA THR A 46 -11.96 2.41 4.20
C THR A 46 -11.04 1.50 5.01
N VAL A 47 -9.94 2.02 5.46
CA VAL A 47 -8.99 1.26 6.26
C VAL A 47 -8.47 2.12 7.40
N ASP A 48 -8.54 1.57 8.61
CA ASP A 48 -7.88 2.14 9.77
C ASP A 48 -6.52 1.47 9.90
N ILE A 49 -5.45 2.28 9.95
CA ILE A 49 -4.08 1.81 9.96
C ILE A 49 -3.44 2.19 11.29
N LYS A 50 -2.91 1.21 11.99
CA LYS A 50 -2.11 1.42 13.18
C LYS A 50 -0.68 1.03 12.87
N GLY A 51 0.25 1.98 12.99
CA GLY A 51 1.65 1.76 12.70
C GLY A 51 2.51 1.74 13.95
N GLU A 52 3.46 0.83 13.99
CA GLU A 52 4.45 0.71 15.06
C GLU A 52 5.84 0.57 14.44
N TRP A 53 6.75 1.46 14.83
CA TRP A 53 8.13 1.49 14.34
C TRP A 53 9.09 1.18 15.48
N ASP A 54 9.92 0.14 15.31
CA ASP A 54 10.90 -0.27 16.33
C ASP A 54 12.33 0.19 16.01
N GLY A 55 12.50 1.04 15.00
CA GLY A 55 13.80 1.49 14.51
C GLY A 55 14.30 0.69 13.32
N LYS A 56 13.65 -0.42 12.97
CA LYS A 56 14.05 -1.33 11.92
C LYS A 56 12.89 -1.81 11.09
N VAL A 57 11.78 -2.17 11.73
CA VAL A 57 10.59 -2.73 11.08
C VAL A 57 9.41 -1.83 11.39
N LEU A 58 8.68 -1.47 10.34
CA LEU A 58 7.41 -0.78 10.46
C LEU A 58 6.30 -1.83 10.33
N ILE A 59 5.50 -1.98 11.38
CA ILE A 59 4.37 -2.90 11.37
C ILE A 59 3.11 -2.09 11.20
N LEU A 60 2.37 -2.37 10.12
CA LEU A 60 1.09 -1.73 9.85
C LEU A 60 -0.02 -2.75 10.07
N THR A 61 -0.87 -2.48 11.05
CA THR A 61 -2.09 -3.25 11.24
C THR A 61 -3.23 -2.51 10.56
N GLU A 62 -3.80 -3.12 9.53
CA GLU A 62 -4.80 -2.51 8.67
C GLU A 62 -6.14 -3.20 8.86
N ASP A 63 -7.14 -2.45 9.32
CA ASP A 63 -8.51 -2.95 9.46
C ASP A 63 -9.37 -2.34 8.36
N PHE A 64 -9.78 -3.18 7.43
CA PHE A 64 -10.56 -2.79 6.26
C PHE A 64 -12.04 -2.96 6.50
N VAL A 65 -12.81 -2.00 6.00
CA VAL A 65 -14.25 -2.14 5.83
C VAL A 65 -14.54 -1.95 4.35
N TRP A 66 -14.97 -3.04 3.71
CA TRP A 66 -15.32 -3.03 2.29
C TRP A 66 -16.72 -2.48 2.08
N ASN A 67 -17.00 -1.97 0.89
CA ASN A 67 -18.30 -1.35 0.56
C ASN A 67 -19.48 -2.33 0.65
N ASP A 68 -19.21 -3.64 0.62
CA ASP A 68 -20.23 -4.67 0.80
C ASP A 68 -20.40 -5.09 2.27
N GLY A 69 -19.71 -4.43 3.20
CA GLY A 69 -19.74 -4.73 4.63
C GLY A 69 -18.76 -5.77 5.10
N GLU A 70 -18.00 -6.39 4.20
CA GLU A 70 -16.98 -7.36 4.58
C GLU A 70 -15.87 -6.69 5.38
N LEU A 71 -15.43 -7.35 6.44
CA LEU A 71 -14.33 -6.91 7.28
C LEU A 71 -13.09 -7.75 6.97
N GLU A 72 -11.94 -7.10 6.92
CA GLU A 72 -10.68 -7.79 6.66
C GLU A 72 -9.57 -7.12 7.47
N GLN A 73 -8.62 -7.90 7.96
CA GLN A 73 -7.43 -7.38 8.61
C GLN A 73 -6.19 -7.86 7.86
N ARG A 74 -5.25 -6.94 7.64
CA ARG A 74 -3.92 -7.26 7.11
C ARG A 74 -2.88 -6.68 8.02
N ILE A 75 -1.78 -7.41 8.19
CA ILE A 75 -0.63 -6.95 8.95
C ILE A 75 0.56 -6.95 8.01
N TRP A 76 1.06 -5.76 7.72
CA TRP A 76 2.26 -5.58 6.89
C TRP A 76 3.49 -5.39 7.76
N ARG A 77 4.58 -6.00 7.34
CA ARG A 77 5.91 -5.77 7.91
C ARG A 77 6.76 -5.13 6.82
N LEU A 78 7.18 -3.89 7.05
CA LEU A 78 7.94 -3.11 6.09
C LEU A 78 9.34 -2.84 6.64
N THR A 79 10.35 -3.06 5.80
CA THR A 79 11.75 -2.75 6.15
C THR A 79 12.37 -1.95 5.02
N ARG A 80 13.33 -1.07 5.37
CA ARG A 80 14.17 -0.45 4.36
C ARG A 80 15.07 -1.51 3.77
N ASP A 81 14.93 -1.76 2.49
CA ASP A 81 15.70 -2.76 1.78
C ASP A 81 15.63 -2.48 0.29
N GLY A 82 16.79 -2.33 -0.33
CA GLY A 82 16.88 -2.04 -1.75
C GLY A 82 18.10 -1.19 -2.07
N PRO A 83 18.23 -0.78 -3.35
CA PRO A 83 19.41 -0.05 -3.81
C PRO A 83 19.59 1.34 -3.18
N THR A 84 18.52 1.96 -2.70
CA THR A 84 18.58 3.31 -2.14
C THR A 84 17.92 3.37 -0.76
N PRO A 85 18.19 4.42 0.04
CA PRO A 85 17.53 4.59 1.34
C PRO A 85 16.01 4.82 1.25
N ASN A 86 15.50 5.05 0.05
CA ASN A 86 14.07 5.27 -0.19
C ASN A 86 13.34 4.00 -0.57
N ASP A 87 14.06 2.88 -0.67
CA ASP A 87 13.47 1.60 -1.05
C ASP A 87 13.04 0.82 0.19
N TRP A 88 11.85 0.21 0.10
CA TRP A 88 11.25 -0.59 1.14
C TRP A 88 10.84 -1.94 0.59
N THR A 89 10.83 -2.93 1.44
CA THR A 89 10.31 -4.26 1.13
C THR A 89 9.27 -4.61 2.18
N GLY A 90 8.14 -5.14 1.74
CA GLY A 90 7.05 -5.48 2.64
C GLY A 90 6.57 -6.91 2.47
N THR A 91 6.07 -7.48 3.56
CA THR A 91 5.45 -8.80 3.55
C THR A 91 4.13 -8.75 4.30
N THR A 92 3.15 -9.50 3.82
CA THR A 92 1.89 -9.74 4.51
C THR A 92 1.34 -11.10 4.11
N ALA A 93 0.44 -11.65 4.91
CA ALA A 93 -0.25 -12.88 4.53
C ALA A 93 -1.02 -12.66 3.22
N ASP A 94 -1.13 -13.69 2.40
CA ASP A 94 -1.77 -13.67 1.09
C ASP A 94 -1.06 -12.84 0.01
N ALA A 95 -0.02 -12.10 0.34
CA ALA A 95 0.87 -11.53 -0.67
C ALA A 95 1.74 -12.65 -1.25
N ILE A 96 1.91 -12.62 -2.56
CA ILE A 96 2.73 -13.60 -3.28
C ILE A 96 4.11 -12.99 -3.49
N GLY A 97 5.05 -13.39 -2.63
CA GLY A 97 6.38 -12.79 -2.60
C GLY A 97 6.39 -11.43 -1.92
N PRO A 98 7.56 -10.79 -1.82
CA PRO A 98 7.68 -9.49 -1.18
C PRO A 98 7.13 -8.37 -2.03
N ALA A 99 6.52 -7.38 -1.37
CA ALA A 99 6.14 -6.13 -2.00
C ALA A 99 7.36 -5.23 -2.12
N LYS A 100 7.42 -4.46 -3.21
CA LYS A 100 8.47 -3.47 -3.46
C LYS A 100 7.89 -2.08 -3.32
N GLY A 101 8.47 -1.29 -2.42
CA GLY A 101 8.03 0.06 -2.15
C GLY A 101 9.12 1.08 -2.39
N ARG A 102 8.71 2.28 -2.77
CA ARG A 102 9.62 3.42 -2.92
C ARG A 102 8.97 4.70 -2.46
N VAL A 103 9.70 5.44 -1.64
CA VAL A 103 9.33 6.79 -1.24
C VAL A 103 10.05 7.76 -2.18
N SER A 104 9.33 8.76 -2.68
CA SER A 104 9.93 9.83 -3.49
C SER A 104 9.16 11.12 -3.23
N GLY A 105 9.82 12.11 -2.63
CA GLY A 105 9.16 13.36 -2.23
C GLY A 105 7.99 13.07 -1.28
N ASN A 106 6.78 13.50 -1.65
CA ASN A 106 5.59 13.30 -0.85
C ASN A 106 4.83 12.00 -1.20
N ALA A 107 5.39 11.15 -2.05
CA ALA A 107 4.70 9.97 -2.56
C ALA A 107 5.33 8.68 -2.05
N TYR A 108 4.49 7.69 -1.82
CA TYR A 108 4.91 6.30 -1.60
C TYR A 108 4.17 5.41 -2.58
N ASN A 109 4.93 4.57 -3.26
CA ASN A 109 4.38 3.59 -4.20
C ASN A 109 4.79 2.20 -3.75
N MET A 110 3.84 1.28 -3.73
CA MET A 110 4.10 -0.12 -3.38
C MET A 110 3.44 -1.03 -4.40
N VAL A 111 4.23 -1.94 -4.95
CA VAL A 111 3.76 -2.90 -5.96
C VAL A 111 3.90 -4.31 -5.41
N TYR A 112 2.85 -5.10 -5.53
CA TYR A 112 2.87 -6.48 -5.04
C TYR A 112 1.82 -7.33 -5.73
N ASP A 113 2.03 -8.64 -5.70
CA ASP A 113 1.06 -9.62 -6.13
C ASP A 113 0.32 -10.16 -4.90
N PHE A 114 -0.97 -10.32 -5.04
CA PHE A 114 -1.84 -10.70 -3.93
C PHE A 114 -2.80 -11.80 -4.37
N ASN A 115 -3.03 -12.73 -3.46
CA ASN A 115 -3.98 -13.82 -3.67
C ASN A 115 -5.36 -13.37 -3.17
N LEU A 116 -6.08 -12.67 -4.05
CA LEU A 116 -7.34 -12.03 -3.69
C LEU A 116 -8.51 -13.01 -3.82
N LYS A 117 -9.36 -13.05 -2.81
CA LYS A 117 -10.60 -13.82 -2.86
C LYS A 117 -11.65 -13.02 -3.62
N MET A 118 -12.12 -13.57 -4.74
CA MET A 118 -13.16 -12.96 -5.56
C MET A 118 -14.13 -14.06 -6.03
N ASP A 119 -15.44 -13.81 -5.88
CA ASP A 119 -16.49 -14.69 -6.35
C ASP A 119 -16.31 -16.16 -5.90
N GLY A 120 -15.86 -16.35 -4.67
CA GLY A 120 -15.67 -17.69 -4.10
C GLY A 120 -14.38 -18.39 -4.51
N SER A 121 -13.57 -17.79 -5.36
CA SER A 121 -12.27 -18.33 -5.76
C SER A 121 -11.16 -17.34 -5.45
N ARG A 122 -9.91 -17.84 -5.43
CA ARG A 122 -8.74 -16.99 -5.23
C ARG A 122 -8.07 -16.71 -6.56
N THR A 123 -7.74 -15.45 -6.79
CA THR A 123 -7.15 -14.99 -8.03
C THR A 123 -5.92 -14.15 -7.71
N LYS A 124 -4.83 -14.40 -8.43
CA LYS A 124 -3.63 -13.58 -8.33
C LYS A 124 -3.89 -12.24 -9.00
N VAL A 125 -3.73 -11.16 -8.24
CA VAL A 125 -3.92 -9.79 -8.73
C VAL A 125 -2.68 -8.99 -8.39
N ARG A 126 -2.22 -8.16 -9.32
CA ARG A 126 -1.15 -7.21 -9.06
C ARG A 126 -1.74 -5.90 -8.58
N PHE A 127 -1.30 -5.46 -7.42
CA PHE A 127 -1.65 -4.16 -6.87
C PHE A 127 -0.51 -3.18 -7.07
N ASP A 128 -0.88 -1.94 -7.38
CA ASP A 128 0.02 -0.80 -7.52
C ASP A 128 -0.58 0.32 -6.68
N ASP A 129 -0.15 0.36 -5.42
CA ASP A 129 -0.71 1.27 -4.43
C ASP A 129 0.08 2.56 -4.37
N TRP A 130 -0.63 3.67 -4.31
CA TRP A 130 -0.04 5.00 -4.18
C TRP A 130 -0.60 5.70 -2.95
N MET A 131 0.29 6.38 -2.25
CA MET A 131 -0.08 7.22 -1.11
C MET A 131 0.66 8.54 -1.22
N PHE A 132 -0.03 9.61 -0.91
CA PHE A 132 0.53 10.96 -0.96
C PHE A 132 0.34 11.65 0.37
N LEU A 133 1.42 12.24 0.88
CA LEU A 133 1.35 13.12 2.03
C LEU A 133 0.94 14.51 1.56
N MET A 134 -0.14 15.01 2.10
CA MET A 134 -0.71 16.29 1.69
C MET A 134 -0.62 17.34 2.78
#